data_8a991675b63928c0128d44f433502645
#
_entry.id   8a991675b63928c0128d44f433502645
#
_cell.length_a   1.000
_cell.length_b   1.000
_cell.length_c   1.000
_cell.angle_alpha   90.00
_cell.angle_beta   90.00
_cell.angle_gamma   90.00
#
_symmetry.space_group_name_H-M   'P 1'
#
loop_
_entity.id
_entity.type
_entity.pdbx_description
1 polymer ?
#
loop_
_entity_poly.entity_id
_entity_poly.type
_entity_poly.pdbx_seq_one_letter_code
_entity_poly.pdbx_strand_id
1 'polypeptide(L)'
;GNLLVGPTAVDIEEKEGTNTTKTGLDEVAQKAMRSVPNLPLRQVITSFAGLRAHEDGHEFIIQEAEDAEGFFDCAGIESPGLTSAPAIGELVAELVTGYLCAKKKKHFVEKRKGLVNPKNLSREAYQELIRENPAYGNVICRCETVTEGEIVEAIHRLIPAKSLDGVKRRTRAGMGRCQAGFCSPKTMEI
;
A
#
# COMPACT_ATOMS: atom_id res chain seq x y z
N GLY A 1 14.77 -6.39 -8.67
CA GLY A 1 14.03 -5.68 -7.61
C GLY A 1 14.98 -5.13 -6.55
N ASN A 2 14.45 -4.35 -5.64
CA ASN A 2 15.19 -3.83 -4.50
C ASN A 2 15.08 -4.79 -3.31
N LEU A 3 16.11 -4.84 -2.48
CA LEU A 3 16.06 -5.49 -1.19
C LEU A 3 15.59 -4.48 -0.13
N LEU A 4 14.59 -4.84 0.66
CA LEU A 4 14.11 -4.08 1.79
C LEU A 4 14.67 -4.67 3.08
N VAL A 5 15.23 -3.81 3.95
CA VAL A 5 15.85 -4.19 5.21
C VAL A 5 15.19 -3.43 6.36
N GLY A 6 14.74 -4.12 7.37
CA GLY A 6 14.01 -3.58 8.53
C GLY A 6 13.14 -4.65 9.19
N PRO A 7 12.21 -4.26 10.06
CA PRO A 7 11.93 -2.90 10.55
C PRO A 7 12.60 -2.58 11.91
N THR A 8 12.38 -1.34 12.37
CA THR A 8 12.31 -1.01 13.81
C THR A 8 10.84 -0.85 14.21
N ALA A 9 10.54 -0.86 15.51
CA ALA A 9 9.27 -0.45 16.09
C ALA A 9 9.57 0.30 17.38
N VAL A 10 9.33 1.59 17.38
CA VAL A 10 9.64 2.48 18.52
C VAL A 10 8.45 3.40 18.70
N ASP A 11 7.89 3.44 19.90
CA ASP A 11 6.81 4.33 20.24
C ASP A 11 7.33 5.76 20.38
N ILE A 12 6.61 6.70 19.81
CA ILE A 12 6.97 8.11 19.80
C ILE A 12 5.74 8.99 20.07
N GLU A 13 5.93 10.09 20.75
CA GLU A 13 4.86 11.07 21.02
C GLU A 13 4.58 11.97 19.80
N GLU A 14 5.56 12.15 18.92
CA GLU A 14 5.48 13.03 17.77
C GLU A 14 4.63 12.43 16.67
N LYS A 15 3.42 12.94 16.48
CA LYS A 15 2.44 12.43 15.48
C LYS A 15 2.84 12.66 14.01
N GLU A 16 3.85 13.48 13.75
CA GLU A 16 4.42 13.73 12.43
C GLU A 16 5.83 13.16 12.27
N GLY A 17 6.30 12.40 13.27
CA GLY A 17 7.67 11.88 13.38
C GLY A 17 8.03 10.80 12.37
N THR A 18 8.14 11.14 11.09
CA THR A 18 8.50 10.20 10.01
C THR A 18 9.98 10.24 9.62
N ASN A 19 10.81 10.92 10.40
CA ASN A 19 12.25 10.98 10.16
C ASN A 19 12.95 9.68 10.54
N THR A 20 13.97 9.29 9.78
CA THR A 20 14.88 8.22 10.17
C THR A 20 15.91 8.74 11.16
N THR A 21 16.29 7.90 12.13
CA THR A 21 17.33 8.23 13.11
C THR A 21 18.56 7.37 12.90
N LYS A 22 19.73 7.89 13.29
CA LYS A 22 20.97 7.11 13.24
C LYS A 22 20.85 5.83 14.06
N THR A 23 20.30 5.93 15.27
CA THR A 23 20.11 4.77 16.16
C THR A 23 19.24 3.70 15.52
N GLY A 24 18.10 4.08 14.92
CA GLY A 24 17.22 3.14 14.23
C GLY A 24 17.88 2.49 13.02
N LEU A 25 18.63 3.24 12.22
CA LEU A 25 19.36 2.70 11.08
C LEU A 25 20.49 1.75 11.50
N ASP A 26 21.23 2.08 12.57
CA ASP A 26 22.27 1.22 13.12
C ASP A 26 21.66 -0.09 13.67
N GLU A 27 20.52 -0.03 14.33
CA GLU A 27 19.77 -1.20 14.83
C GLU A 27 19.33 -2.12 13.67
N VAL A 28 18.74 -1.55 12.62
CA VAL A 28 18.34 -2.29 11.42
C VAL A 28 19.53 -2.98 10.78
N ALA A 29 20.65 -2.27 10.63
CA ALA A 29 21.87 -2.83 10.05
C ALA A 29 22.40 -4.00 10.88
N GLN A 30 22.49 -3.85 12.20
CA GLN A 30 22.97 -4.91 13.10
C GLN A 30 22.07 -6.14 13.08
N LYS A 31 20.76 -5.96 13.16
CA LYS A 31 19.79 -7.08 13.11
C LYS A 31 19.82 -7.81 11.78
N ALA A 32 19.87 -7.07 10.69
CA ALA A 32 19.91 -7.65 9.34
C ALA A 32 21.17 -8.47 9.08
N MET A 33 22.34 -8.02 9.57
CA MET A 33 23.61 -8.74 9.43
C MET A 33 23.63 -10.06 10.20
N ARG A 34 22.74 -10.29 11.17
CA ARG A 34 22.58 -11.62 11.80
C ARG A 34 22.04 -12.66 10.83
N SER A 35 21.18 -12.25 9.92
CA SER A 35 20.56 -13.13 8.90
C SER A 35 21.39 -13.18 7.62
N VAL A 36 21.97 -12.06 7.23
CA VAL A 36 22.79 -11.91 6.01
C VAL A 36 24.07 -11.15 6.33
N PRO A 37 25.16 -11.83 6.74
CA PRO A 37 26.37 -11.16 7.26
C PRO A 37 27.05 -10.19 6.29
N ASN A 38 26.90 -10.41 4.99
CA ASN A 38 27.59 -9.63 3.94
C ASN A 38 26.63 -8.67 3.20
N LEU A 39 25.64 -8.10 3.89
CA LEU A 39 24.76 -7.11 3.29
C LEU A 39 25.56 -5.90 2.76
N PRO A 40 25.37 -5.53 1.49
CA PRO A 40 26.09 -4.39 0.90
C PRO A 40 25.46 -3.05 1.33
N LEU A 41 25.54 -2.70 2.60
CA LEU A 41 24.93 -1.48 3.18
C LEU A 41 25.38 -0.17 2.51
N ARG A 42 26.55 -0.19 1.83
CA ARG A 42 27.00 0.97 1.03
C ARG A 42 26.16 1.21 -0.23
N GLN A 43 25.30 0.25 -0.61
CA GLN A 43 24.42 0.35 -1.79
C GLN A 43 23.00 0.77 -1.42
N VAL A 44 22.77 1.25 -0.20
CA VAL A 44 21.47 1.82 0.21
C VAL A 44 21.11 2.96 -0.71
N ILE A 45 19.92 2.91 -1.30
CA ILE A 45 19.40 3.93 -2.21
C ILE A 45 18.44 4.90 -1.51
N THR A 46 17.83 4.47 -0.42
CA THR A 46 16.94 5.28 0.40
C THR A 46 16.74 4.66 1.78
N SER A 47 16.38 5.48 2.74
CA SER A 47 15.85 5.05 4.04
C SER A 47 14.56 5.81 4.30
N PHE A 48 13.63 5.20 5.02
CA PHE A 48 12.35 5.82 5.35
C PHE A 48 11.83 5.27 6.67
N ALA A 49 10.98 6.06 7.33
CA ALA A 49 10.18 5.66 8.46
C ALA A 49 8.72 6.03 8.18
N GLY A 50 7.81 5.44 8.90
CA GLY A 50 6.39 5.72 8.83
C GLY A 50 5.74 5.52 10.18
N LEU A 51 4.63 6.18 10.40
CA LEU A 51 3.85 6.04 11.62
C LEU A 51 2.87 4.88 11.48
N ARG A 52 2.73 4.13 12.55
CA ARG A 52 1.68 3.14 12.74
C ARG A 52 0.98 3.44 14.06
N ALA A 53 -0.33 3.65 14.01
CA ALA A 53 -1.10 3.79 15.22
C ALA A 53 -1.13 2.46 16.00
N HIS A 54 -1.05 2.53 17.31
CA HIS A 54 -1.27 1.40 18.21
C HIS A 54 -2.13 1.85 19.38
N GLU A 55 -2.63 0.91 20.13
CA GLU A 55 -3.36 1.11 21.37
C GLU A 55 -2.47 0.60 22.53
N ASP A 56 -2.51 1.26 23.68
CA ASP A 56 -1.60 1.01 24.81
C ASP A 56 -1.69 -0.44 25.36
N GLY A 57 -2.85 -1.07 25.24
CA GLY A 57 -3.06 -2.47 25.60
C GLY A 57 -2.59 -3.48 24.56
N HIS A 58 -2.18 -3.02 23.37
CA HIS A 58 -1.84 -3.87 22.21
C HIS A 58 -2.93 -4.85 21.80
N GLU A 59 -4.20 -4.48 22.02
CA GLU A 59 -5.35 -5.28 21.67
C GLU A 59 -6.12 -4.71 20.47
N PHE A 60 -6.74 -5.57 19.68
CA PHE A 60 -7.63 -5.14 18.61
C PHE A 60 -8.99 -4.74 19.19
N ILE A 61 -9.36 -3.47 19.04
CA ILE A 61 -10.66 -2.95 19.46
C ILE A 61 -11.60 -3.04 18.27
N ILE A 62 -12.47 -4.06 18.25
CA ILE A 62 -13.44 -4.29 17.17
C ILE A 62 -14.80 -4.52 17.81
N GLN A 63 -15.52 -3.43 18.05
CA GLN A 63 -16.78 -3.45 18.79
C GLN A 63 -17.62 -2.20 18.51
N GLU A 64 -18.86 -2.20 18.92
CA GLU A 64 -19.66 -0.98 19.06
C GLU A 64 -19.18 -0.20 20.29
N ALA A 65 -19.06 1.12 20.16
CA ALA A 65 -18.67 1.99 21.26
C ALA A 65 -19.74 1.99 22.37
N GLU A 66 -19.30 1.90 23.64
CA GLU A 66 -20.21 1.83 24.78
C GLU A 66 -21.04 3.11 24.98
N ASP A 67 -20.48 4.25 24.58
CA ASP A 67 -21.07 5.59 24.77
C ASP A 67 -21.68 6.20 23.51
N ALA A 68 -21.65 5.47 22.38
CA ALA A 68 -22.13 5.97 21.10
C ALA A 68 -22.81 4.87 20.27
N GLU A 69 -24.12 4.72 20.44
CA GLU A 69 -24.92 3.75 19.69
C GLU A 69 -24.74 3.92 18.17
N GLY A 70 -24.49 2.79 17.48
CA GLY A 70 -24.24 2.75 16.03
C GLY A 70 -22.85 3.19 15.61
N PHE A 71 -21.97 3.52 16.54
CA PHE A 71 -20.56 3.79 16.27
C PHE A 71 -19.73 2.52 16.50
N PHE A 72 -19.09 2.04 15.43
CA PHE A 72 -18.29 0.81 15.46
C PHE A 72 -16.81 1.11 15.34
N ASP A 73 -16.05 0.77 16.36
CA ASP A 73 -14.59 0.92 16.37
C ASP A 73 -13.90 -0.21 15.63
N CYS A 74 -12.86 0.17 14.86
CA CYS A 74 -11.84 -0.72 14.32
C CYS A 74 -10.48 -0.09 14.60
N ALA A 75 -10.07 -0.10 15.87
CA ALA A 75 -8.89 0.60 16.36
C ALA A 75 -7.86 -0.39 16.92
N GLY A 76 -6.65 0.09 17.20
CA GLY A 76 -5.56 -0.73 17.74
C GLY A 76 -5.10 -1.86 16.83
N ILE A 77 -5.46 -1.85 15.55
CA ILE A 77 -5.13 -2.94 14.62
C ILE A 77 -3.68 -2.80 14.16
N GLU A 78 -2.81 -3.52 14.85
CA GLU A 78 -1.38 -3.63 14.56
C GLU A 78 -1.07 -4.86 13.68
N SER A 79 0.13 -5.42 13.83
CA SER A 79 0.43 -6.73 13.25
C SER A 79 -0.28 -7.84 14.06
N PRO A 80 -0.91 -8.82 13.39
CA PRO A 80 -0.96 -9.08 11.95
C PRO A 80 -2.22 -8.55 11.23
N GLY A 81 -2.61 -7.31 11.43
CA GLY A 81 -3.86 -6.72 10.96
C GLY A 81 -4.13 -6.90 9.46
N LEU A 82 -3.12 -6.76 8.61
CA LEU A 82 -3.29 -6.97 7.17
C LEU A 82 -3.72 -8.41 6.84
N THR A 83 -3.13 -9.39 7.51
CA THR A 83 -3.50 -10.81 7.37
C THR A 83 -4.89 -11.09 7.95
N SER A 84 -5.24 -10.43 9.05
CA SER A 84 -6.53 -10.58 9.74
C SER A 84 -7.66 -9.77 9.08
N ALA A 85 -7.34 -8.83 8.18
CA ALA A 85 -8.32 -7.91 7.60
C ALA A 85 -9.57 -8.57 6.99
N PRO A 86 -9.50 -9.73 6.32
CA PRO A 86 -10.71 -10.40 5.84
C PRO A 86 -11.65 -10.83 6.96
N ALA A 87 -11.12 -11.45 8.02
CA ALA A 87 -11.92 -11.89 9.19
C ALA A 87 -12.47 -10.68 9.97
N ILE A 88 -11.67 -9.63 10.14
CA ILE A 88 -12.13 -8.37 10.74
C ILE A 88 -13.27 -7.79 9.92
N GLY A 89 -13.14 -7.78 8.59
CA GLY A 89 -14.20 -7.29 7.71
C GLY A 89 -15.50 -8.07 7.79
N GLU A 90 -15.45 -9.39 7.95
CA GLU A 90 -16.63 -10.23 8.20
C GLU A 90 -17.28 -9.89 9.54
N LEU A 91 -16.49 -9.83 10.62
CA LEU A 91 -16.98 -9.49 11.96
C LEU A 91 -17.67 -8.11 11.97
N VAL A 92 -17.02 -7.08 11.41
CA VAL A 92 -17.59 -5.73 11.35
C VAL A 92 -18.85 -5.71 10.48
N ALA A 93 -18.88 -6.44 9.38
CA ALA A 93 -20.08 -6.54 8.55
C ALA A 93 -21.25 -7.19 9.32
N GLU A 94 -21.00 -8.20 10.15
CA GLU A 94 -22.01 -8.82 11.02
C GLU A 94 -22.54 -7.83 12.05
N LEU A 95 -21.65 -7.12 12.76
CA LEU A 95 -22.04 -6.11 13.75
C LEU A 95 -22.91 -5.01 13.11
N VAL A 96 -22.45 -4.41 12.04
CA VAL A 96 -23.15 -3.30 11.37
C VAL A 96 -24.46 -3.75 10.74
N THR A 97 -24.49 -4.92 10.09
CA THR A 97 -25.72 -5.42 9.47
C THR A 97 -26.75 -5.88 10.50
N GLY A 98 -26.28 -6.41 11.65
CA GLY A 98 -27.14 -6.72 12.80
C GLY A 98 -27.79 -5.47 13.35
N TYR A 99 -27.02 -4.42 13.62
CA TYR A 99 -27.52 -3.14 14.11
C TYR A 99 -28.54 -2.50 13.14
N LEU A 100 -28.22 -2.48 11.85
CA LEU A 100 -29.09 -1.90 10.82
C LEU A 100 -30.26 -2.78 10.41
N CYS A 101 -30.35 -4.01 10.90
CA CYS A 101 -31.27 -5.04 10.40
C CYS A 101 -31.21 -5.15 8.85
N ALA A 102 -30.01 -5.05 8.29
CA ALA A 102 -29.80 -4.93 6.86
C ALA A 102 -30.10 -6.24 6.12
N LYS A 103 -30.65 -6.14 4.92
CA LYS A 103 -30.92 -7.29 4.05
C LYS A 103 -29.91 -7.36 2.93
N LYS A 104 -29.52 -8.58 2.52
CA LYS A 104 -28.64 -8.77 1.36
C LYS A 104 -29.24 -8.14 0.11
N LYS A 105 -28.40 -7.46 -0.67
CA LYS A 105 -28.78 -6.89 -1.97
C LYS A 105 -29.13 -8.03 -2.93
N LYS A 106 -30.20 -7.87 -3.73
CA LYS A 106 -30.58 -8.83 -4.77
C LYS A 106 -29.48 -9.00 -5.85
N HIS A 107 -28.80 -7.91 -6.15
CA HIS A 107 -27.67 -7.86 -7.11
C HIS A 107 -26.44 -7.34 -6.38
N PHE A 108 -25.70 -8.28 -5.77
CA PHE A 108 -24.46 -8.00 -5.07
C PHE A 108 -23.27 -8.20 -6.01
N VAL A 109 -22.39 -7.20 -6.10
CA VAL A 109 -21.16 -7.29 -6.89
C VAL A 109 -20.05 -7.82 -5.97
N GLU A 110 -19.80 -9.13 -6.06
CA GLU A 110 -18.80 -9.81 -5.22
C GLU A 110 -17.36 -9.45 -5.58
N LYS A 111 -17.10 -9.18 -6.86
CA LYS A 111 -15.74 -9.00 -7.37
C LYS A 111 -15.54 -7.61 -7.92
N ARG A 112 -14.46 -6.99 -7.51
CA ARG A 112 -14.00 -5.73 -8.09
C ARG A 112 -12.88 -6.00 -9.10
N LYS A 113 -12.98 -5.40 -10.29
CA LYS A 113 -11.90 -5.43 -11.27
C LYS A 113 -10.66 -4.73 -10.69
N GLY A 114 -9.53 -5.43 -10.65
CA GLY A 114 -8.23 -4.88 -10.27
C GLY A 114 -7.67 -3.93 -11.32
N LEU A 115 -6.54 -3.29 -11.03
CA LEU A 115 -5.75 -2.61 -12.04
C LEU A 115 -5.19 -3.64 -13.03
N VAL A 116 -5.21 -3.30 -14.31
CA VAL A 116 -4.54 -4.13 -15.29
C VAL A 116 -3.04 -4.08 -15.05
N ASN A 117 -2.41 -5.26 -14.91
CA ASN A 117 -0.96 -5.36 -14.82
C ASN A 117 -0.42 -6.02 -16.09
N PRO A 118 0.16 -5.24 -17.02
CA PRO A 118 0.65 -5.76 -18.31
C PRO A 118 1.70 -6.86 -18.15
N LYS A 119 2.45 -6.89 -17.06
CA LYS A 119 3.48 -7.91 -16.78
C LYS A 119 2.91 -9.32 -16.61
N ASN A 120 1.63 -9.43 -16.26
CA ASN A 120 0.95 -10.71 -16.04
C ASN A 120 0.22 -11.21 -17.30
N LEU A 121 0.26 -10.45 -18.39
CA LEU A 121 -0.38 -10.79 -19.64
C LEU A 121 0.53 -11.60 -20.55
N SER A 122 -0.06 -12.46 -21.42
CA SER A 122 0.67 -13.02 -22.56
C SER A 122 1.05 -11.90 -23.53
N ARG A 123 2.00 -12.18 -24.42
CA ARG A 123 2.42 -11.21 -25.44
C ARG A 123 1.25 -10.78 -26.34
N GLU A 124 0.40 -11.70 -26.71
CA GLU A 124 -0.76 -11.48 -27.57
C GLU A 124 -1.80 -10.61 -26.85
N ALA A 125 -2.11 -10.94 -25.59
CA ALA A 125 -3.04 -10.16 -24.76
C ALA A 125 -2.51 -8.74 -24.49
N TYR A 126 -1.20 -8.60 -24.31
CA TYR A 126 -0.61 -7.27 -24.13
C TYR A 126 -0.64 -6.45 -25.45
N GLN A 127 -0.41 -7.07 -26.59
CA GLN A 127 -0.55 -6.40 -27.88
C GLN A 127 -1.99 -5.94 -28.12
N GLU A 128 -2.98 -6.76 -27.76
CA GLU A 128 -4.39 -6.37 -27.89
C GLU A 128 -4.72 -5.20 -26.96
N LEU A 129 -4.26 -5.24 -25.70
CA LEU A 129 -4.42 -4.13 -24.75
C LEU A 129 -3.85 -2.82 -25.31
N ILE A 130 -2.69 -2.85 -25.99
CA ILE A 130 -2.10 -1.67 -26.63
C ILE A 130 -2.93 -1.18 -27.82
N ARG A 131 -3.54 -2.08 -28.58
CA ARG A 131 -4.44 -1.69 -29.67
C ARG A 131 -5.70 -1.01 -29.15
N GLU A 132 -6.27 -1.53 -28.06
CA GLU A 132 -7.44 -0.93 -27.41
C GLU A 132 -7.11 0.41 -26.76
N ASN A 133 -5.95 0.49 -26.10
CA ASN A 133 -5.50 1.71 -25.42
C ASN A 133 -3.97 1.87 -25.57
N PRO A 134 -3.52 2.74 -26.51
CA PRO A 134 -2.10 2.96 -26.79
C PRO A 134 -1.27 3.43 -25.58
N ALA A 135 -1.88 4.02 -24.54
CA ALA A 135 -1.20 4.43 -23.32
C ALA A 135 -0.51 3.26 -22.60
N TYR A 136 -0.99 2.03 -22.77
CA TYR A 136 -0.30 0.85 -22.23
C TYR A 136 1.00 0.50 -22.98
N GLY A 137 1.22 1.07 -24.16
CA GLY A 137 2.48 0.95 -24.91
C GLY A 137 3.57 1.92 -24.47
N ASN A 138 3.22 2.96 -23.73
CA ASN A 138 4.15 4.01 -23.29
C ASN A 138 4.65 3.73 -21.87
N VAL A 139 5.94 3.36 -21.72
CA VAL A 139 6.55 3.09 -20.41
C VAL A 139 7.03 4.38 -19.77
N ILE A 140 6.40 4.79 -18.69
CA ILE A 140 6.73 5.98 -17.90
C ILE A 140 7.80 5.66 -16.85
N CYS A 141 7.59 4.66 -16.01
CA CYS A 141 8.58 4.22 -15.02
C CYS A 141 9.38 3.03 -15.53
N ARG A 142 10.60 3.27 -16.00
CA ARG A 142 11.46 2.19 -16.55
C ARG A 142 11.97 1.23 -15.48
N CYS A 143 12.21 1.69 -14.25
CA CYS A 143 12.70 0.84 -13.17
C CYS A 143 11.70 -0.23 -12.75
N GLU A 144 10.42 0.13 -12.72
CA GLU A 144 9.31 -0.73 -12.35
C GLU A 144 8.47 -1.17 -13.56
N THR A 145 8.86 -0.76 -14.77
CA THR A 145 8.13 -1.05 -16.03
C THR A 145 6.64 -0.76 -15.91
N VAL A 146 6.31 0.47 -15.45
CA VAL A 146 4.93 0.94 -15.33
C VAL A 146 4.60 1.82 -16.52
N THR A 147 3.47 1.55 -17.14
CA THR A 147 2.98 2.24 -18.33
C THR A 147 2.12 3.46 -17.98
N GLU A 148 1.95 4.33 -18.95
CA GLU A 148 1.02 5.46 -18.86
C GLU A 148 -0.41 4.98 -18.61
N GLY A 149 -0.85 3.91 -19.29
CA GLY A 149 -2.17 3.33 -19.11
C GLY A 149 -2.46 2.89 -17.66
N GLU A 150 -1.47 2.29 -16.98
CA GLU A 150 -1.60 1.94 -15.56
C GLU A 150 -1.73 3.20 -14.66
N ILE A 151 -0.99 4.26 -14.98
CA ILE A 151 -1.03 5.53 -14.23
C ILE A 151 -2.38 6.22 -14.43
N VAL A 152 -2.84 6.35 -15.68
CA VAL A 152 -4.14 6.92 -16.03
C VAL A 152 -5.28 6.14 -15.35
N GLU A 153 -5.23 4.81 -15.39
CA GLU A 153 -6.22 3.98 -14.69
C GLU A 153 -6.21 4.24 -13.17
N ALA A 154 -5.03 4.38 -12.55
CA ALA A 154 -4.92 4.68 -11.13
C ALA A 154 -5.48 6.06 -10.74
N ILE A 155 -5.38 7.03 -11.65
CA ILE A 155 -5.90 8.40 -11.47
C ILE A 155 -7.42 8.45 -11.63
N HIS A 156 -7.99 7.71 -12.59
CA HIS A 156 -9.41 7.83 -12.96
C HIS A 156 -10.34 6.78 -12.34
N ARG A 157 -9.84 5.86 -11.53
CA ARG A 157 -10.71 4.87 -10.89
C ARG A 157 -11.59 5.46 -9.77
N LEU A 158 -12.57 4.69 -9.30
CA LEU A 158 -13.56 5.12 -8.31
C LEU A 158 -12.94 5.76 -7.04
N ILE A 159 -11.82 5.20 -6.55
CA ILE A 159 -11.01 5.80 -5.50
C ILE A 159 -9.68 6.23 -6.15
N PRO A 160 -9.62 7.47 -6.68
CA PRO A 160 -8.51 7.92 -7.51
C PRO A 160 -7.22 8.17 -6.73
N ALA A 161 -6.10 8.06 -7.42
CA ALA A 161 -4.85 8.62 -6.93
C ALA A 161 -4.87 10.15 -7.10
N LYS A 162 -4.68 10.88 -6.00
CA LYS A 162 -4.67 12.37 -6.00
C LYS A 162 -3.29 12.96 -5.77
N SER A 163 -2.24 12.14 -5.80
CA SER A 163 -0.86 12.56 -5.59
C SER A 163 0.09 11.57 -6.25
N LEU A 164 1.34 11.97 -6.46
CA LEU A 164 2.39 11.07 -6.93
C LEU A 164 2.55 9.85 -6.01
N ASP A 165 2.42 10.05 -4.70
CA ASP A 165 2.46 8.99 -3.72
C ASP A 165 1.26 8.04 -3.85
N GLY A 166 0.08 8.59 -4.13
CA GLY A 166 -1.12 7.81 -4.45
C GLY A 166 -0.96 6.94 -5.70
N VAL A 167 -0.32 7.45 -6.75
CA VAL A 167 0.04 6.70 -7.96
C VAL A 167 1.06 5.61 -7.62
N LYS A 168 2.13 5.97 -6.91
CA LYS A 168 3.19 5.05 -6.47
C LYS A 168 2.63 3.84 -5.70
N ARG A 169 1.72 4.07 -4.76
CA ARG A 169 1.10 3.01 -3.94
C ARG A 169 0.20 2.06 -4.74
N ARG A 170 -0.33 2.51 -5.88
CA ARG A 170 -1.22 1.70 -6.74
C ARG A 170 -0.50 0.98 -7.87
N THR A 171 0.52 1.62 -8.44
CA THR A 171 1.21 1.15 -9.66
C THR A 171 2.66 0.74 -9.43
N ARG A 172 3.27 1.16 -8.32
CA ARG A 172 4.71 1.10 -8.01
C ARG A 172 5.57 2.08 -8.81
N ALA A 173 5.00 2.97 -9.64
CA ALA A 173 5.77 4.03 -10.29
C ALA A 173 6.52 4.86 -9.25
N GLY A 174 7.83 5.01 -9.41
CA GLY A 174 8.69 5.70 -8.44
C GLY A 174 9.31 4.84 -7.33
N MET A 175 8.93 3.56 -7.19
CA MET A 175 9.50 2.66 -6.17
C MET A 175 10.80 1.97 -6.58
N GLY A 176 11.19 2.12 -7.82
CA GLY A 176 12.38 1.44 -8.35
C GLY A 176 13.67 2.12 -7.92
N ARG A 177 14.79 1.64 -8.48
CA ARG A 177 16.15 2.03 -8.09
C ARG A 177 16.42 3.54 -8.11
N CYS A 178 15.81 4.29 -9.05
CA CYS A 178 16.01 5.74 -9.16
C CYS A 178 15.17 6.57 -8.17
N GLN A 179 14.30 5.93 -7.38
CA GLN A 179 13.43 6.59 -6.40
C GLN A 179 12.71 7.82 -6.98
N ALA A 180 11.98 7.59 -8.08
CA ALA A 180 11.19 8.57 -8.83
C ALA A 180 12.00 9.64 -9.60
N GLY A 181 13.32 9.63 -9.56
CA GLY A 181 14.18 10.68 -10.17
C GLY A 181 13.96 10.92 -11.65
N PHE A 182 13.42 9.96 -12.41
CA PHE A 182 13.18 10.09 -13.85
C PHE A 182 11.69 10.07 -14.23
N CYS A 183 10.84 9.40 -13.46
CA CYS A 183 9.44 9.25 -13.84
C CYS A 183 8.52 10.31 -13.23
N SER A 184 8.90 11.01 -12.16
CA SER A 184 8.05 12.02 -11.53
C SER A 184 7.58 13.11 -12.50
N PRO A 185 8.47 13.78 -13.29
CA PRO A 185 8.01 14.83 -14.21
C PRO A 185 6.96 14.29 -15.18
N LYS A 186 7.22 13.13 -15.79
CA LYS A 186 6.28 12.51 -16.74
C LYS A 186 4.96 12.09 -16.09
N THR A 187 5.00 11.66 -14.83
CA THR A 187 3.78 11.31 -14.09
C THR A 187 2.96 12.57 -13.73
N MET A 188 3.60 13.72 -13.56
CA MET A 188 2.92 14.99 -13.32
C MET A 188 2.32 15.61 -14.58
N GLU A 189 2.80 15.23 -15.76
CA GLU A 189 2.28 15.67 -17.06
C GLU A 189 0.99 14.91 -17.46
N ILE A 190 0.76 13.74 -16.87
CA ILE A 190 -0.44 12.91 -17.03
C ILE A 190 -1.58 13.43 -16.14
#